data_360564768d49d3ba6f0bbbdd8fd42804
#
_entry.id   360564768d49d3ba6f0bbbdd8fd42804
#
_cell.length_a   1.000
_cell.length_b   1.000
_cell.length_c   1.000
_cell.angle_alpha   90.00
_cell.angle_beta   90.00
_cell.angle_gamma   90.00
#
_symmetry.space_group_name_H-M   'P 1'
#
loop_
_entity.id
_entity.type
_entity.pdbx_description
1 polymer ?
#
loop_
_entity_poly.entity_id
_entity_poly.type
_entity_poly.pdbx_seq_one_letter_code
_entity_poly.pdbx_strand_id
1 'polypeptide(L)'
;MDLAHLQDVIERTYGERDRERGVPSTVAWLAEEVGELAQAVRKGDHAQRVHEFADVLAWVASLANQVGVDLGEAVQRYARGCPRCAAVPCSCP
;
A
#
# COMPACT_ATOMS: atom_id res chain seq x y z
N MET A 1 -11.76 -8.65 -3.35
CA MET A 1 -10.37 -8.79 -2.87
C MET A 1 -10.13 -7.79 -1.75
N ASP A 2 -9.69 -8.25 -0.59
CA ASP A 2 -9.29 -7.38 0.51
C ASP A 2 -7.75 -7.23 0.56
N LEU A 3 -7.24 -6.45 1.50
CA LEU A 3 -5.80 -6.22 1.61
C LEU A 3 -5.00 -7.47 1.93
N ALA A 4 -5.55 -8.34 2.77
CA ALA A 4 -4.88 -9.61 3.10
C ALA A 4 -4.78 -10.51 1.87
N HIS A 5 -5.81 -10.54 1.05
CA HIS A 5 -5.80 -11.30 -0.20
C HIS A 5 -4.80 -10.71 -1.19
N LEU A 6 -4.78 -9.38 -1.36
CA LEU A 6 -3.77 -8.72 -2.20
C LEU A 6 -2.36 -9.08 -1.75
N GLN A 7 -2.09 -8.98 -0.44
CA GLN A 7 -0.78 -9.30 0.13
C GLN A 7 -0.36 -10.74 -0.19
N ASP A 8 -1.29 -11.69 -0.08
CA ASP A 8 -1.04 -13.09 -0.41
C ASP A 8 -0.75 -13.28 -1.92
N VAL A 9 -1.52 -12.65 -2.79
CA VAL A 9 -1.30 -12.72 -4.23
C VAL A 9 0.08 -12.17 -4.60
N ILE A 10 0.46 -11.03 -4.02
CA ILE A 10 1.78 -10.42 -4.27
C ILE A 10 2.90 -11.35 -3.78
N GLU A 11 2.76 -11.97 -2.60
CA GLU A 11 3.76 -12.93 -2.11
C GLU A 11 3.90 -14.13 -3.05
N ARG A 12 2.80 -14.71 -3.48
CA ARG A 12 2.82 -15.87 -4.37
C ARG A 12 3.37 -15.53 -5.77
N THR A 13 3.13 -14.30 -6.22
CA THR A 13 3.54 -13.87 -7.57
C THR A 13 4.98 -13.36 -7.60
N TYR A 14 5.37 -12.55 -6.62
CA TYR A 14 6.62 -11.81 -6.65
C TYR A 14 7.53 -12.03 -5.43
N GLY A 15 7.10 -12.80 -4.44
CA GLY A 15 7.81 -12.89 -3.16
C GLY A 15 9.29 -13.23 -3.30
N GLU A 16 9.63 -14.16 -4.17
CA GLU A 16 11.02 -14.55 -4.41
C GLU A 16 11.83 -13.40 -5.02
N ARG A 17 11.29 -12.75 -6.05
CA ARG A 17 11.92 -11.57 -6.67
C ARG A 17 12.04 -10.41 -5.68
N ASP A 18 11.02 -10.22 -4.86
CA ASP A 18 11.00 -9.15 -3.86
C ASP A 18 12.12 -9.32 -2.85
N ARG A 19 12.31 -10.54 -2.36
CA ARG A 19 13.39 -10.85 -1.41
C ARG A 19 14.78 -10.69 -2.05
N GLU A 20 14.94 -11.05 -3.31
CA GLU A 20 16.19 -10.84 -4.05
C GLU A 20 16.49 -9.34 -4.22
N ARG A 21 15.46 -8.54 -4.51
CA ARG A 21 15.60 -7.09 -4.63
C ARG A 21 15.97 -6.46 -3.29
N GLY A 22 15.34 -6.92 -2.21
CA GLY A 22 15.60 -6.45 -0.85
C GLY A 22 14.81 -5.21 -0.45
N VAL A 23 14.76 -4.98 0.85
CA VAL A 23 13.96 -3.91 1.46
C VAL A 23 14.39 -2.51 0.99
N PRO A 24 15.69 -2.14 0.99
CA PRO A 24 16.06 -0.78 0.57
C PRO A 24 15.64 -0.44 -0.86
N SER A 25 15.80 -1.38 -1.78
CA SER A 25 15.42 -1.20 -3.17
C SER A 25 13.91 -1.13 -3.32
N THR A 26 13.17 -1.94 -2.57
CA THR A 26 11.70 -1.90 -2.56
C THR A 26 11.19 -0.56 -2.05
N VAL A 27 11.80 0.00 -1.01
CA VAL A 27 11.44 1.35 -0.50
C VAL A 27 11.65 2.39 -1.59
N ALA A 28 12.77 2.33 -2.32
CA ALA A 28 13.05 3.26 -3.40
C ALA A 28 12.00 3.18 -4.53
N TRP A 29 11.62 1.98 -4.92
CA TRP A 29 10.58 1.77 -5.93
C TRP A 29 9.21 2.27 -5.45
N LEU A 30 8.85 2.00 -4.20
CA LEU A 30 7.60 2.51 -3.63
C LEU A 30 7.56 4.04 -3.68
N ALA A 31 8.64 4.70 -3.29
CA ALA A 31 8.72 6.16 -3.34
C ALA A 31 8.54 6.69 -4.77
N GLU A 32 9.14 6.03 -5.75
CA GLU A 32 8.99 6.39 -7.16
C GLU A 32 7.54 6.23 -7.63
N GLU A 33 6.89 5.13 -7.27
CA GLU A 33 5.48 4.89 -7.62
C GLU A 33 4.54 5.91 -6.96
N VAL A 34 4.83 6.35 -5.76
CA VAL A 34 4.06 7.44 -5.12
C VAL A 34 4.17 8.73 -5.95
N GLY A 35 5.34 9.01 -6.50
CA GLY A 35 5.54 10.15 -7.41
C GLY A 35 4.70 10.02 -8.69
N GLU A 36 4.65 8.82 -9.27
CA GLU A 36 3.82 8.56 -10.46
C GLU A 36 2.33 8.67 -10.15
N LEU A 37 1.90 8.22 -8.98
CA LEU A 37 0.53 8.41 -8.51
C LEU A 37 0.20 9.91 -8.41
N ALA A 38 1.06 10.68 -7.79
CA ALA A 38 0.88 12.12 -7.66
C ALA A 38 0.72 12.80 -9.02
N GLN A 39 1.53 12.39 -10.00
CA GLN A 39 1.44 12.90 -11.36
C GLN A 39 0.11 12.52 -12.03
N ALA A 40 -0.32 11.28 -11.90
CA ALA A 40 -1.58 10.80 -12.46
C ALA A 40 -2.79 11.53 -11.85
N VAL A 41 -2.75 11.84 -10.56
CA VAL A 41 -3.82 12.60 -9.89
C VAL A 41 -3.87 14.03 -10.41
N ARG A 42 -2.70 14.67 -10.62
CA ARG A 42 -2.63 16.05 -11.05
C ARG A 42 -3.01 16.26 -12.52
N LYS A 43 -2.62 15.35 -13.39
CA LYS A 43 -2.76 15.58 -14.84
C LYS A 43 -3.07 14.33 -15.66
N GLY A 44 -3.35 13.21 -15.04
CA GLY A 44 -3.75 12.00 -15.73
C GLY A 44 -5.27 11.86 -15.82
N ASP A 45 -5.72 10.83 -16.50
CA ASP A 45 -7.13 10.46 -16.56
C ASP A 45 -7.47 9.42 -15.50
N HIS A 46 -8.74 9.00 -15.46
CA HIS A 46 -9.21 8.02 -14.48
C HIS A 46 -8.48 6.67 -14.60
N ALA A 47 -8.26 6.18 -15.80
CA ALA A 47 -7.60 4.90 -16.01
C ALA A 47 -6.16 4.92 -15.50
N GLN A 48 -5.44 6.03 -15.73
CA GLN A 48 -4.08 6.21 -15.22
C GLN A 48 -4.06 6.26 -13.70
N ARG A 49 -5.03 6.94 -13.08
CA ARG A 49 -5.16 7.00 -11.62
C ARG A 49 -5.41 5.62 -11.03
N VAL A 50 -6.33 4.84 -11.59
CA VAL A 50 -6.58 3.47 -11.16
C VAL A 50 -5.31 2.63 -11.24
N HIS A 51 -4.58 2.74 -12.35
CA HIS A 51 -3.33 2.02 -12.56
C HIS A 51 -2.29 2.36 -11.48
N GLU A 52 -2.09 3.65 -11.22
CA GLU A 52 -1.06 4.08 -10.25
C GLU A 52 -1.45 3.77 -8.81
N PHE A 53 -2.73 3.86 -8.44
CA PHE A 53 -3.17 3.36 -7.14
C PHE A 53 -2.89 1.87 -6.99
N ALA A 54 -3.16 1.08 -8.03
CA ALA A 54 -2.88 -0.36 -8.00
C ALA A 54 -1.39 -0.65 -7.80
N ASP A 55 -0.52 0.08 -8.50
CA ASP A 55 0.93 -0.10 -8.38
C ASP A 55 1.43 0.26 -6.98
N VAL A 56 0.97 1.38 -6.41
CA VAL A 56 1.34 1.78 -5.05
C VAL A 56 0.90 0.72 -4.04
N LEU A 57 -0.34 0.22 -4.15
CA LEU A 57 -0.83 -0.84 -3.28
C LEU A 57 0.01 -2.12 -3.40
N ALA A 58 0.39 -2.50 -4.62
CA ALA A 58 1.21 -3.67 -4.86
C ALA A 58 2.60 -3.53 -4.21
N TRP A 59 3.24 -2.36 -4.34
CA TRP A 59 4.54 -2.11 -3.70
C TRP A 59 4.45 -2.07 -2.19
N VAL A 60 3.35 -1.52 -1.62
CA VAL A 60 3.09 -1.57 -0.18
C VAL A 60 2.98 -3.02 0.28
N ALA A 61 2.23 -3.85 -0.43
CA ALA A 61 2.08 -5.27 -0.11
C ALA A 61 3.42 -6.01 -0.18
N SER A 62 4.22 -5.73 -1.22
CA SER A 62 5.56 -6.30 -1.38
C SER A 62 6.47 -5.95 -0.20
N LEU A 63 6.48 -4.68 0.20
CA LEU A 63 7.29 -4.23 1.34
C LEU A 63 6.81 -4.87 2.64
N ALA A 64 5.49 -4.91 2.87
CA ALA A 64 4.92 -5.54 4.06
C ALA A 64 5.32 -7.01 4.16
N ASN A 65 5.27 -7.75 3.05
CA ASN A 65 5.71 -9.15 3.01
C ASN A 65 7.17 -9.30 3.43
N GLN A 66 8.03 -8.41 2.96
CA GLN A 66 9.48 -8.49 3.25
C GLN A 66 9.82 -8.17 4.70
N VAL A 67 9.04 -7.28 5.34
CA VAL A 67 9.31 -6.90 6.75
C VAL A 67 8.41 -7.62 7.75
N GLY A 68 7.56 -8.54 7.28
CA GLY A 68 6.74 -9.38 8.16
C GLY A 68 5.55 -8.66 8.78
N VAL A 69 4.98 -7.66 8.11
CA VAL A 69 3.78 -6.97 8.56
C VAL A 69 2.56 -7.49 7.81
N ASP A 70 1.52 -7.86 8.55
CA ASP A 70 0.23 -8.25 8.01
C ASP A 70 -0.62 -6.99 7.79
N LEU A 71 -0.96 -6.70 6.54
CA LEU A 71 -1.75 -5.53 6.20
C LEU A 71 -3.18 -5.60 6.76
N GLY A 72 -3.73 -6.81 6.88
CA GLY A 72 -5.02 -7.00 7.54
C GLY A 72 -4.99 -6.55 8.99
N GLU A 73 -3.89 -6.83 9.70
CA GLU A 73 -3.67 -6.32 11.05
C GLU A 73 -3.47 -4.81 11.05
N ALA A 74 -2.63 -4.32 10.15
CA ALA A 74 -2.30 -2.90 10.10
C ALA A 74 -3.53 -2.00 9.93
N VAL A 75 -4.47 -2.40 9.06
CA VAL A 75 -5.67 -1.58 8.79
C VAL A 75 -6.64 -1.56 9.95
N GLN A 76 -6.54 -2.48 10.93
CA GLN A 76 -7.39 -2.46 12.12
C GLN A 76 -7.23 -1.18 12.93
N ARG A 77 -6.12 -0.48 12.77
CA ARG A 77 -5.91 0.82 13.40
C ARG A 77 -7.09 1.78 13.15
N TYR A 78 -7.73 1.69 12.00
CA TYR A 78 -8.83 2.59 11.59
C TYR A 78 -10.21 1.95 11.69
N ALA A 79 -10.32 0.77 12.29
CA ALA A 79 -11.57 0.00 12.30
C ALA A 79 -12.74 0.74 12.98
N ARG A 80 -12.44 1.64 13.93
CA ARG A 80 -13.46 2.40 14.67
C ARG A 80 -13.57 3.88 14.26
N GLY A 81 -12.84 4.28 13.21
CA GLY A 81 -12.74 5.67 12.82
C GLY A 81 -11.38 6.26 13.18
N CYS A 82 -11.35 7.44 13.76
CA CYS A 82 -10.07 8.06 14.16
C CYS A 82 -9.35 7.20 15.21
N PRO A 83 -8.08 6.80 15.00
CA PRO A 83 -7.37 5.97 15.97
C PRO A 83 -7.11 6.65 17.32
N ARG A 84 -7.20 7.98 17.39
CA ARG A 84 -6.98 8.72 18.64
C ARG A 84 -8.25 8.91 19.44
N CYS A 85 -9.38 9.28 18.79
CA CYS A 85 -10.64 9.57 19.48
C CYS A 85 -11.77 8.59 19.16
N ALA A 86 -11.56 7.66 18.25
CA ALA A 86 -12.52 6.66 17.78
C ALA A 86 -13.80 7.26 17.18
N ALA A 87 -13.82 8.56 16.85
CA ALA A 87 -15.00 9.22 16.31
C ALA A 87 -15.00 9.23 14.77
N VAL A 88 -16.21 9.21 14.21
CA VAL A 88 -16.48 9.39 12.79
C VAL A 88 -17.57 10.45 12.66
N PRO A 89 -17.26 11.68 12.19
CA PRO A 89 -15.95 12.20 11.84
C PRO A 89 -15.06 12.45 13.06
N CYS A 90 -13.76 12.60 12.82
CA CYS A 90 -12.78 12.84 13.88
C CYS A 90 -13.17 14.06 14.72
N SER A 91 -13.09 13.90 16.05
CA SER A 91 -13.37 14.98 17.01
C SER A 91 -12.11 15.43 17.77
N CYS A 92 -10.92 15.08 17.29
CA CYS A 92 -9.67 15.56 17.89
C CYS A 92 -9.57 17.09 17.80
N PRO A 93 -9.02 17.76 18.85
CA PRO A 93 -8.78 19.20 18.81
C PRO A 93 -7.73 19.59 17.76
#